data_df12ac588f0520aedb803a8d05f05f3b
#
_entry.id   df12ac588f0520aedb803a8d05f05f3b
#
_cell.length_a   1.000
_cell.length_b   1.000
_cell.length_c   1.000
_cell.angle_alpha   90.00
_cell.angle_beta   90.00
_cell.angle_gamma   90.00
#
_symmetry.space_group_name_H-M   'P 1'
#
loop_
_entity.id
_entity.type
_entity.pdbx_description
1 polymer ?
#
loop_
_entity_poly.entity_id
_entity_poly.type
_entity_poly.pdbx_seq_one_letter_code
_entity_poly.pdbx_strand_id
1 'polypeptide(L)' 'MPFVDVTMIEGRSNAVKEKLIEKLTEAVVETTGAPIESVRVVLREVPGHHWGIAGKPKFPAPDA' A
#
# COMPACT_ATOMS: atom_id res chain seq x y z
N MET A 1 1.72 -1.24 19.33
CA MET A 1 1.51 -2.09 18.14
C MET A 1 1.61 -1.25 16.89
N PRO A 2 2.75 -1.36 16.07
CA PRO A 2 2.87 -0.56 14.83
C PRO A 2 1.89 -0.98 13.75
N PHE A 3 1.35 0.00 13.04
CA PHE A 3 0.39 -0.22 11.96
C PHE A 3 0.81 0.61 10.75
N VAL A 4 1.00 -0.05 9.62
CA VAL A 4 1.36 0.62 8.37
C VAL A 4 0.18 0.50 7.41
N ASP A 5 -0.32 1.63 6.95
CA ASP A 5 -1.45 1.68 6.03
C ASP A 5 -0.98 2.32 4.73
N VAL A 6 -1.01 1.57 3.64
CA VAL A 6 -0.55 2.03 2.34
C VAL A 6 -1.71 2.06 1.37
N THR A 7 -1.92 3.20 0.73
CA THR A 7 -2.90 3.31 -0.35
C THR A 7 -2.14 3.45 -1.66
N MET A 8 -2.51 2.65 -2.64
CA MET A 8 -1.82 2.66 -3.93
C MET A 8 -2.78 2.31 -5.06
N ILE A 9 -2.36 2.66 -6.27
CA ILE A 9 -3.15 2.33 -7.45
C ILE A 9 -3.02 0.84 -7.74
N GLU A 10 -4.13 0.20 -8.08
CA GLU A 10 -4.15 -1.23 -8.42
C GLU A 10 -3.30 -1.53 -9.65
N GLY A 11 -2.97 -2.79 -9.83
CA GLY A 11 -2.26 -3.26 -11.02
C GLY A 11 -1.01 -4.08 -10.75
N ARG A 12 -0.58 -4.17 -9.49
CA ARG A 12 0.60 -4.97 -9.16
C ARG A 12 0.19 -6.40 -8.87
N SER A 13 1.12 -7.33 -9.13
CA SER A 13 0.87 -8.75 -8.88
C SER A 13 0.81 -9.04 -7.38
N ASN A 14 0.21 -10.17 -7.02
CA ASN A 14 0.17 -10.59 -5.62
C ASN A 14 1.58 -10.83 -5.07
N ALA A 15 2.49 -11.36 -5.89
CA ALA A 15 3.87 -11.58 -5.45
C ALA A 15 4.55 -10.26 -5.06
N VAL A 16 4.33 -9.20 -5.83
CA VAL A 16 4.89 -7.88 -5.52
C VAL A 16 4.29 -7.35 -4.22
N LYS A 17 2.98 -7.51 -4.04
CA LYS A 17 2.31 -7.03 -2.82
C LYS A 17 2.76 -7.78 -1.58
N GLU A 18 2.96 -9.09 -1.69
CA GLU A 18 3.50 -9.88 -0.57
C GLU A 18 4.91 -9.42 -0.21
N LYS A 19 5.74 -9.12 -1.20
CA LYS A 19 7.09 -8.61 -0.98
C LYS A 19 7.06 -7.23 -0.31
N LEU A 20 6.12 -6.39 -0.71
CA LEU A 20 5.97 -5.07 -0.10
C LEU A 20 5.61 -5.20 1.38
N ILE A 21 4.67 -6.08 1.72
CA ILE A 21 4.29 -6.32 3.12
C ILE A 21 5.51 -6.78 3.91
N GLU A 22 6.30 -7.71 3.36
CA GLU A 22 7.49 -8.23 4.01
C GLU A 22 8.50 -7.11 4.27
N LYS A 23 8.79 -6.29 3.26
CA LYS A 23 9.79 -5.23 3.39
C LYS A 23 9.36 -4.11 4.33
N LEU A 24 8.08 -3.75 4.31
CA LEU A 24 7.56 -2.75 5.24
C LEU A 24 7.63 -3.27 6.68
N THR A 25 7.31 -4.52 6.87
CA THR A 25 7.42 -5.15 8.20
C THR A 25 8.86 -5.14 8.69
N GLU A 26 9.82 -5.52 7.84
CA GLU A 26 11.24 -5.51 8.18
C GLU A 26 11.71 -4.11 8.57
N ALA A 27 11.31 -3.09 7.81
CA ALA A 27 11.69 -1.72 8.10
C ALA A 27 11.19 -1.26 9.46
N VAL A 28 9.95 -1.60 9.81
CA VAL A 28 9.38 -1.24 11.11
C VAL A 28 10.14 -1.94 12.24
N VAL A 29 10.40 -3.22 12.10
CA VAL A 29 11.13 -3.98 13.12
C VAL A 29 12.54 -3.41 13.32
N GLU A 30 13.24 -3.13 12.22
CA GLU A 30 14.61 -2.62 12.28
C GLU A 30 14.70 -1.26 12.95
N THR A 31 13.71 -0.40 12.72
CA THR A 31 13.77 0.99 13.20
C THR A 31 13.16 1.18 14.57
N THR A 32 12.09 0.45 14.88
CA THR A 32 11.37 0.65 16.16
C THR A 32 11.74 -0.38 17.21
N GLY A 33 12.30 -1.53 16.81
CA GLY A 33 12.54 -2.62 17.73
C GLY A 33 11.30 -3.38 18.14
N ALA A 34 10.16 -3.13 17.52
CA ALA A 34 8.92 -3.81 17.84
C ALA A 34 9.02 -5.30 17.49
N PRO A 35 8.36 -6.18 18.28
CA PRO A 35 8.29 -7.60 17.91
C PRO A 35 7.59 -7.76 16.57
N ILE A 36 8.11 -8.63 15.72
CA ILE A 36 7.57 -8.81 14.38
C ILE A 36 6.08 -9.18 14.40
N GLU A 37 5.66 -9.93 15.39
CA GLU A 37 4.26 -10.38 15.53
C GLU A 37 3.30 -9.21 15.81
N SER A 38 3.82 -8.08 16.27
CA SER A 38 2.98 -6.91 16.59
C SER A 38 2.78 -6.00 15.38
N VAL A 39 3.53 -6.19 14.31
CA VAL A 39 3.47 -5.30 13.15
C VAL A 39 2.31 -5.69 12.24
N ARG A 40 1.50 -4.70 11.88
CA ARG A 40 0.40 -4.87 10.92
C ARG A 40 0.65 -4.00 9.71
N VAL A 41 0.46 -4.58 8.52
CA VAL A 41 0.58 -3.83 7.26
C VAL A 41 -0.69 -4.08 6.46
N VAL A 42 -1.34 -3.01 6.04
CA VAL A 42 -2.55 -3.08 5.24
C VAL A 42 -2.30 -2.35 3.93
N LEU A 43 -2.60 -3.02 2.82
CA LEU A 43 -2.51 -2.42 1.50
C LEU A 43 -3.93 -2.16 0.99
N ARG A 44 -4.19 -0.91 0.57
CA ARG A 44 -5.46 -0.52 -0.01
C ARG A 44 -5.21 -0.19 -1.47
N GLU A 45 -5.88 -0.87 -2.36
CA GLU A 45 -5.74 -0.61 -3.78
C GLU A 45 -6.96 0.10 -4.31
N VAL A 46 -6.73 1.10 -5.15
CA VAL A 46 -7.81 1.87 -5.78
C VAL A 46 -7.61 1.90 -7.28
N PRO A 47 -8.70 1.97 -8.06
CA PRO A 47 -8.57 2.14 -9.50
C PRO A 47 -7.88 3.47 -9.83
N GLY A 48 -7.13 3.52 -10.92
CA GLY A 48 -6.43 4.74 -11.31
C GLY A 48 -7.34 5.93 -11.54
N HIS A 49 -8.59 5.69 -11.94
CA HIS A 49 -9.57 6.77 -12.12
C HIS A 49 -10.16 7.27 -10.79
N HIS A 50 -9.82 6.62 -9.68
CA HIS A 50 -10.18 7.10 -8.34
C HIS A 50 -8.99 7.78 -7.64
N TRP A 51 -7.87 7.94 -8.34
CA TRP A 51 -6.69 8.61 -7.82
C TRP A 51 -6.65 10.02 -8.35
N GLY A 52 -7.05 10.98 -7.51
CA GLY A 52 -7.15 12.37 -7.93
C GLY A 52 -5.89 13.17 -7.69
N ILE A 53 -5.51 13.97 -8.69
CA ILE A 53 -4.41 14.93 -8.59
C ILE A 53 -4.91 16.26 -9.14
N ALA A 54 -4.84 17.30 -8.31
CA ALA A 54 -5.28 18.63 -8.71
C ALA A 54 -6.71 18.64 -9.27
N GLY A 55 -7.58 17.83 -8.69
CA GLY A 55 -8.99 17.77 -9.07
C GLY A 55 -9.30 16.87 -10.25
N LYS A 56 -8.32 16.15 -10.78
CA LYS A 56 -8.53 15.26 -11.92
C LYS A 56 -8.01 13.86 -11.64
N PRO A 57 -8.66 12.83 -12.18
CA PRO A 57 -8.16 11.47 -12.01
C PRO A 57 -6.87 11.28 -12.79
N LYS A 58 -5.97 10.47 -12.22
CA LYS A 58 -4.69 10.16 -12.86
C LYS A 58 -4.88 9.43 -14.18
N PHE A 59 -5.86 8.53 -14.25
CA PHE A 59 -6.24 7.83 -15.48
C PHE A 59 -7.72 8.08 -15.75
N PRO A 60 -8.14 8.17 -17.01
CA PRO A 60 -9.55 8.38 -17.31
C PRO A 60 -10.39 7.18 -16.92
N ALA A 61 -11.65 7.44 -16.51
CA ALA A 61 -12.59 6.37 -16.22
C ALA A 61 -12.95 5.63 -17.50
N PRO A 62 -13.09 4.29 -17.45
CA PRO A 62 -13.40 3.51 -18.65
C PRO A 62 -14.74 3.86 -19.29
N ASP A 63 -15.68 4.35 -18.47
CA ASP A 63 -17.05 4.66 -18.90
C ASP A 63 -17.29 6.15 -19.09
N ALA A 64 -16.25 6.94 -19.11
CA ALA A 64 -16.36 8.38 -19.25
C ALA A 64 -16.50 8.82 -20.71
#